data_263453f027cea3174d96789dda1cd660
#
_entry.id   263453f027cea3174d96789dda1cd660
#
_cell.length_a   1.000
_cell.length_b   1.000
_cell.length_c   1.000
_cell.angle_alpha   90.00
_cell.angle_beta   90.00
_cell.angle_gamma   90.00
#
_symmetry.space_group_name_H-M   'P 1'
#
loop_
_entity.id
_entity.type
_entity.pdbx_description
1 polymer ?
#
loop_
_entity_poly.entity_id
_entity_poly.type
_entity_poly.pdbx_seq_one_letter_code
_entity_poly.pdbx_strand_id
1 'polypeptide(L)'
;MLRELELLEKSRIVTNYEILDYKDGETFYFFKIRAELIDGSVLYIREFVSEDEYKYSFQWQKGNKLLIRWDNAPHHKQIETFPHHKHIESPENIHPSTEVSLEDVLKAIERQLYQRDPKQGSPRS
;
A
#
# COMPACT_ATOMS: atom_id res chain seq x y z
N MET A 1 11.25 -10.25 0.41
CA MET A 1 11.38 -8.81 0.71
C MET A 1 12.22 -8.05 -0.30
N LEU A 2 13.15 -8.72 -0.95
CA LEU A 2 14.01 -8.04 -1.92
C LEU A 2 13.22 -7.34 -3.04
N ARG A 3 12.19 -8.01 -3.54
CA ARG A 3 11.35 -7.42 -4.59
C ARG A 3 10.68 -6.13 -4.13
N GLU A 4 10.18 -6.11 -2.88
CA GLU A 4 9.53 -4.93 -2.34
C GLU A 4 10.51 -3.77 -2.21
N LEU A 5 11.74 -4.06 -1.77
CA LEU A 5 12.75 -3.01 -1.68
C LEU A 5 13.09 -2.45 -3.06
N GLU A 6 13.18 -3.32 -4.07
CA GLU A 6 13.43 -2.87 -5.43
C GLU A 6 12.30 -1.99 -5.95
N LEU A 7 11.05 -2.36 -5.67
CA LEU A 7 9.90 -1.56 -6.07
C LEU A 7 9.96 -0.17 -5.45
N LEU A 8 10.31 -0.09 -4.16
CA LEU A 8 10.41 1.20 -3.48
C LEU A 8 11.55 2.04 -4.05
N GLU A 9 12.69 1.43 -4.33
CA GLU A 9 13.84 2.15 -4.84
C GLU A 9 13.64 2.66 -6.26
N LYS A 10 12.87 1.96 -7.06
CA LYS A 10 12.59 2.35 -8.44
C LYS A 10 11.38 3.26 -8.58
N SER A 11 10.59 3.40 -7.52
CA SER A 11 9.34 4.17 -7.60
C SER A 11 9.62 5.66 -7.74
N ARG A 12 8.86 6.30 -8.64
CA ARG A 12 8.97 7.75 -8.86
C ARG A 12 8.36 8.55 -7.72
N ILE A 13 7.55 7.93 -6.88
CA ILE A 13 6.84 8.65 -5.82
C ILE A 13 7.41 8.41 -4.43
N VAL A 14 8.34 7.48 -4.26
CA VAL A 14 8.95 7.19 -2.97
C VAL A 14 10.25 8.00 -2.83
N THR A 15 10.33 8.83 -1.79
CA THR A 15 11.52 9.64 -1.54
C THR A 15 12.47 8.98 -0.55
N ASN A 16 11.93 8.17 0.35
CA ASN A 16 12.72 7.52 1.40
C ASN A 16 11.91 6.38 1.99
N TYR A 17 12.57 5.38 2.56
CA TYR A 17 11.87 4.33 3.30
C TYR A 17 12.74 3.79 4.42
N GLU A 18 12.08 3.16 5.37
CA GLU A 18 12.72 2.61 6.55
C GLU A 18 12.09 1.25 6.86
N ILE A 19 12.92 0.24 7.07
CA ILE A 19 12.44 -1.07 7.49
C ILE A 19 12.23 -1.02 9.00
N LEU A 20 10.97 -1.14 9.42
CA LEU A 20 10.61 -1.04 10.84
C LEU A 20 10.74 -2.38 11.55
N ASP A 21 10.51 -3.48 10.85
CA ASP A 21 10.58 -4.81 11.43
C ASP A 21 10.81 -5.83 10.33
N TYR A 22 11.51 -6.90 10.66
CA TYR A 22 11.72 -8.00 9.74
C TYR A 22 11.93 -9.27 10.53
N LYS A 23 11.22 -10.33 10.16
CA LYS A 23 11.35 -11.65 10.80
C LYS A 23 11.26 -12.71 9.72
N ASP A 24 12.06 -13.75 9.82
CA ASP A 24 11.92 -14.88 8.91
C ASP A 24 12.13 -16.18 9.67
N GLY A 25 11.52 -17.23 9.16
CA GLY A 25 11.68 -18.60 9.62
C GLY A 25 11.92 -19.48 8.42
N GLU A 26 11.81 -20.80 8.61
CA GLU A 26 12.04 -21.73 7.51
C GLU A 26 10.94 -21.66 6.46
N THR A 27 9.71 -21.31 6.87
CA THR A 27 8.55 -21.38 5.99
C THR A 27 7.82 -20.06 5.82
N PHE A 28 8.34 -18.99 6.41
CA PHE A 28 7.65 -17.70 6.33
C PHE A 28 8.61 -16.54 6.43
N TYR A 29 8.13 -15.37 5.99
CA TYR A 29 8.78 -14.10 6.35
C TYR A 29 7.70 -13.04 6.61
N PHE A 30 8.08 -12.03 7.37
CA PHE A 30 7.23 -10.94 7.78
C PHE A 30 8.06 -9.66 7.79
N PHE A 31 7.47 -8.56 7.32
CA PHE A 31 8.16 -7.28 7.41
C PHE A 31 7.17 -6.13 7.52
N LYS A 32 7.67 -5.03 8.06
CA LYS A 32 7.00 -3.73 8.08
C LYS A 32 7.95 -2.68 7.54
N ILE A 33 7.44 -1.83 6.68
CA ILE A 33 8.21 -0.73 6.09
C ILE A 33 7.37 0.52 6.15
N ARG A 34 8.05 1.65 6.41
CA ARG A 34 7.44 2.97 6.33
C ARG A 34 8.08 3.69 5.16
N ALA A 35 7.29 4.10 4.17
CA ALA A 35 7.78 4.78 2.99
C ALA A 35 7.24 6.21 2.95
N GLU A 36 8.13 7.18 2.71
CA GLU A 36 7.74 8.58 2.55
C GLU A 36 7.56 8.88 1.08
N LEU A 37 6.50 9.61 0.76
CA LEU A 37 6.14 9.88 -0.62
C LEU A 37 6.37 11.34 -0.97
N ILE A 38 6.38 11.64 -2.26
CA ILE A 38 6.78 12.96 -2.77
C ILE A 38 5.88 14.11 -2.31
N ASP A 39 4.64 13.81 -1.94
CA ASP A 39 3.68 14.85 -1.48
C ASP A 39 3.67 14.98 0.04
N GLY A 40 4.59 14.33 0.74
CA GLY A 40 4.63 14.34 2.20
C GLY A 40 3.74 13.30 2.86
N SER A 41 2.99 12.52 2.08
CA SER A 41 2.21 11.43 2.64
C SER A 41 3.14 10.24 2.93
N VAL A 42 2.60 9.26 3.65
CA VAL A 42 3.36 8.09 4.11
C VAL A 42 2.58 6.84 3.78
N LEU A 43 3.29 5.81 3.35
CA LEU A 43 2.72 4.49 3.12
C LEU A 43 3.34 3.52 4.12
N TYR A 44 2.51 2.90 4.95
CA TYR A 44 2.92 1.84 5.85
C TYR A 44 2.64 0.51 5.18
N ILE A 45 3.66 -0.31 5.05
CA ILE A 45 3.61 -1.58 4.33
C ILE A 45 3.82 -2.70 5.33
N ARG A 46 2.93 -3.68 5.33
CA ARG A 46 3.05 -4.84 6.19
C ARG A 46 2.70 -6.08 5.38
N GLU A 47 3.59 -7.08 5.36
CA GLU A 47 3.34 -8.32 4.64
C GLU A 47 3.81 -9.51 5.46
N PHE A 48 3.00 -10.54 5.48
CA PHE A 48 3.33 -11.85 6.00
C PHE A 48 3.16 -12.86 4.86
N VAL A 49 4.20 -13.60 4.54
CA VAL A 49 4.19 -14.55 3.43
C VAL A 49 4.66 -15.90 3.93
N SER A 50 3.88 -16.94 3.68
CA SER A 50 4.26 -18.32 3.95
C SER A 50 3.83 -19.17 2.76
N GLU A 51 4.06 -20.49 2.87
CA GLU A 51 3.64 -21.40 1.80
C GLU A 51 2.13 -21.42 1.62
N ASP A 52 1.38 -21.18 2.72
CA ASP A 52 -0.07 -21.32 2.71
C ASP A 52 -0.81 -20.00 2.77
N GLU A 53 -0.13 -18.92 3.14
CA GLU A 53 -0.81 -17.66 3.42
C GLU A 53 -0.06 -16.47 2.88
N TYR A 54 -0.84 -15.50 2.43
CA TYR A 54 -0.33 -14.17 2.13
C TYR A 54 -1.27 -13.18 2.82
N LYS A 55 -0.74 -12.47 3.82
CA LYS A 55 -1.50 -11.44 4.55
C LYS A 55 -0.81 -10.11 4.35
N TYR A 56 -1.58 -9.08 4.04
CA TYR A 56 -0.99 -7.77 3.82
C TYR A 56 -1.88 -6.67 4.35
N SER A 57 -1.25 -5.54 4.65
CA SER A 57 -1.95 -4.28 4.80
C SER A 57 -1.04 -3.18 4.30
N PHE A 58 -1.62 -2.28 3.51
CA PHE A 58 -0.93 -1.10 3.01
C PHE A 58 -1.78 0.09 3.43
N GLN A 59 -1.22 0.98 4.25
CA GLN A 59 -1.98 2.13 4.75
C GLN A 59 -1.33 3.42 4.30
N TRP A 60 -2.05 4.15 3.49
CA TRP A 60 -1.62 5.43 2.94
C TRP A 60 -2.30 6.54 3.71
N GLN A 61 -1.52 7.46 4.28
CA GLN A 61 -2.06 8.52 5.10
C GLN A 61 -1.23 9.78 4.94
N LYS A 62 -1.83 10.90 5.25
CA LYS A 62 -1.14 12.19 5.26
C LYS A 62 -1.41 12.84 6.63
N GLY A 63 -0.34 13.00 7.42
CA GLY A 63 -0.51 13.36 8.81
C GLY A 63 -1.35 12.31 9.51
N ASN A 64 -2.40 12.76 10.19
CA ASN A 64 -3.31 11.86 10.90
C ASN A 64 -4.49 11.41 10.04
N LYS A 65 -4.53 11.82 8.78
CA LYS A 65 -5.67 11.53 7.92
C LYS A 65 -5.42 10.26 7.12
N LEU A 66 -6.29 9.28 7.28
CA LEU A 66 -6.30 8.09 6.45
C LEU A 66 -6.75 8.48 5.04
N LEU A 67 -5.98 8.09 4.04
CA LEU A 67 -6.39 8.25 2.64
C LEU A 67 -6.98 6.96 2.12
N ILE A 68 -6.18 5.89 2.06
CA ILE A 68 -6.67 4.56 1.67
C ILE A 68 -5.89 3.52 2.47
N ARG A 69 -6.61 2.48 2.93
CA ARG A 69 -5.98 1.30 3.50
C ARG A 69 -6.43 0.09 2.70
N TRP A 70 -5.49 -0.68 2.20
CA TRP A 70 -5.74 -1.94 1.48
C TRP A 70 -5.35 -3.09 2.39
N ASP A 71 -6.21 -4.12 2.50
CA ASP A 71 -5.82 -5.32 3.22
C ASP A 71 -6.69 -6.50 2.81
N ASN A 72 -6.31 -7.69 3.24
CA ASN A 72 -7.04 -8.91 2.94
C ASN A 72 -7.52 -9.65 4.19
N ALA A 73 -7.75 -8.94 5.28
CA ALA A 73 -8.34 -9.56 6.47
C ALA A 73 -9.74 -10.09 6.12
N PRO A 74 -10.09 -11.32 6.52
CA PRO A 74 -11.32 -11.97 6.05
C PRO A 74 -12.56 -11.56 6.86
N HIS A 75 -12.81 -10.26 7.00
CA HIS A 75 -13.90 -9.73 7.81
C HIS A 75 -15.10 -9.26 7.01
N HIS A 76 -14.94 -9.08 5.69
CA HIS A 76 -15.99 -8.47 4.87
C HIS A 76 -16.40 -9.40 3.75
N LYS A 77 -17.10 -10.47 4.11
CA LYS A 77 -17.45 -11.54 3.18
C LYS A 77 -18.40 -11.10 2.07
N GLN A 78 -19.13 -10.01 2.29
CA GLN A 78 -20.06 -9.49 1.31
C GLN A 78 -19.38 -8.73 0.17
N ILE A 79 -18.10 -8.40 0.32
CA ILE A 79 -17.37 -7.67 -0.70
C ILE A 79 -17.04 -8.61 -1.86
N GLU A 80 -17.30 -8.15 -3.08
CA GLU A 80 -17.15 -8.94 -4.29
C GLU A 80 -15.73 -9.47 -4.50
N THR A 81 -14.70 -8.74 -4.08
CA THR A 81 -13.31 -9.16 -4.21
C THR A 81 -12.78 -9.87 -2.96
N PHE A 82 -13.67 -10.30 -2.07
CA PHE A 82 -13.29 -10.96 -0.82
C PHE A 82 -12.15 -11.97 -1.04
N PRO A 83 -11.11 -11.99 -0.19
CA PRO A 83 -10.95 -11.18 1.03
C PRO A 83 -10.32 -9.82 0.79
N HIS A 84 -10.01 -9.47 -0.45
CA HIS A 84 -9.34 -8.20 -0.79
C HIS A 84 -10.33 -7.05 -0.74
N HIS A 85 -9.97 -5.99 -0.02
CA HIS A 85 -10.83 -4.80 0.07
C HIS A 85 -9.97 -3.59 0.39
N LYS A 86 -10.58 -2.42 0.32
CA LYS A 86 -9.92 -1.20 0.74
C LYS A 86 -10.89 -0.30 1.49
N HIS A 87 -10.33 0.49 2.39
CA HIS A 87 -11.06 1.48 3.17
C HIS A 87 -10.63 2.85 2.67
N ILE A 88 -11.58 3.68 2.24
CA ILE A 88 -11.28 5.00 1.69
C ILE A 88 -11.69 6.05 2.71
N GLU A 89 -10.72 6.76 3.24
CA GLU A 89 -10.87 7.91 4.15
C GLU A 89 -11.41 7.57 5.54
N SER A 90 -12.09 6.44 5.71
CA SER A 90 -12.53 6.01 7.04
C SER A 90 -12.59 4.48 7.07
N PRO A 91 -12.47 3.88 8.26
CA PRO A 91 -12.53 2.42 8.37
C PRO A 91 -13.86 1.84 7.93
N GLU A 92 -14.95 2.61 8.00
CA GLU A 92 -16.28 2.13 7.64
C GLU A 92 -16.56 2.19 6.15
N ASN A 93 -15.79 2.96 5.39
CA ASN A 93 -16.03 3.14 3.96
C ASN A 93 -15.29 2.09 3.16
N ILE A 94 -15.88 0.91 3.05
CA ILE A 94 -15.26 -0.29 2.52
C ILE A 94 -15.64 -0.49 1.06
N HIS A 95 -14.65 -0.80 0.23
CA HIS A 95 -14.82 -0.97 -1.22
C HIS A 95 -14.12 -2.23 -1.69
N PRO A 96 -14.58 -2.83 -2.80
CA PRO A 96 -13.81 -3.89 -3.45
C PRO A 96 -12.45 -3.38 -3.88
N SER A 97 -11.48 -4.28 -3.98
CA SER A 97 -10.14 -3.90 -4.39
C SER A 97 -9.51 -4.98 -5.25
N THR A 98 -8.90 -4.54 -6.34
CA THR A 98 -8.06 -5.41 -7.15
C THR A 98 -6.58 -5.07 -6.98
N GLU A 99 -6.27 -4.06 -6.15
CA GLU A 99 -4.87 -3.79 -5.77
C GLU A 99 -4.52 -4.72 -4.62
N VAL A 100 -3.73 -5.74 -4.91
CA VAL A 100 -3.44 -6.81 -3.94
C VAL A 100 -1.95 -6.96 -3.66
N SER A 101 -1.12 -6.12 -4.20
CA SER A 101 0.33 -6.17 -4.01
C SER A 101 0.88 -4.76 -3.85
N LEU A 102 2.11 -4.68 -3.36
CA LEU A 102 2.77 -3.37 -3.24
C LEU A 102 2.87 -2.69 -4.61
N GLU A 103 3.16 -3.45 -5.64
CA GLU A 103 3.24 -2.89 -6.99
C GLU A 103 1.92 -2.24 -7.42
N ASP A 104 0.81 -2.93 -7.19
CA ASP A 104 -0.52 -2.41 -7.52
C ASP A 104 -0.81 -1.13 -6.74
N VAL A 105 -0.49 -1.14 -5.45
CA VAL A 105 -0.76 -0.02 -4.56
C VAL A 105 0.07 1.20 -4.97
N LEU A 106 1.35 1.01 -5.26
CA LEU A 106 2.20 2.11 -5.70
C LEU A 106 1.68 2.73 -7.01
N LYS A 107 1.22 1.89 -7.93
CA LYS A 107 0.64 2.39 -9.18
C LYS A 107 -0.65 3.17 -8.93
N ALA A 108 -1.49 2.68 -8.03
CA ALA A 108 -2.74 3.36 -7.70
C ALA A 108 -2.47 4.73 -7.07
N ILE A 109 -1.52 4.78 -6.13
CA ILE A 109 -1.15 6.05 -5.49
C ILE A 109 -0.55 7.00 -6.51
N GLU A 110 0.33 6.50 -7.37
CA GLU A 110 0.97 7.34 -8.39
C GLU A 110 -0.08 7.99 -9.29
N ARG A 111 -1.07 7.22 -9.72
CA ARG A 111 -2.17 7.77 -10.52
C ARG A 111 -2.89 8.88 -9.79
N GLN A 112 -3.19 8.69 -8.51
CA GLN A 112 -3.89 9.71 -7.74
C GLN A 112 -3.06 10.97 -7.53
N LEU A 113 -1.77 10.83 -7.26
CA LEU A 113 -0.90 11.98 -7.04
C LEU A 113 -0.79 12.84 -8.30
N TYR A 114 -0.71 12.21 -9.46
CA TYR A 114 -0.58 12.97 -10.70
C TYR A 114 -1.91 13.48 -11.23
N GLN A 115 -3.04 12.91 -10.80
CA GLN A 115 -4.35 13.39 -11.21
C GLN A 115 -4.90 14.49 -10.33
N ARG A 116 -4.47 14.52 -9.05
CA ARG A 116 -5.03 15.47 -8.07
C ARG A 116 -4.58 16.89 -8.29
N ASP A 117 -3.46 17.07 -8.96
CA ASP A 117 -2.92 18.39 -9.25
C ASP A 117 -2.75 18.52 -10.75
N PRO A 118 -3.73 19.10 -11.43
CA PRO A 118 -3.65 19.26 -12.88
C PRO A 118 -2.43 20.01 -13.35
N LYS A 119 -1.87 20.89 -12.52
CA LYS A 119 -0.69 21.64 -12.89
C LYS A 119 0.56 20.79 -12.85
N GLN A 120 0.58 19.79 -11.97
CA GLN A 120 1.70 18.88 -11.87
C GLN A 120 1.48 17.64 -12.71
N GLY A 121 0.28 17.09 -12.61
CA GLY A 121 -0.06 15.88 -13.32
C GLY A 121 -0.21 16.10 -14.78
N SER A 122 -0.42 17.32 -15.17
CA SER A 122 -0.53 17.66 -16.55
C SER A 122 0.76 18.25 -16.98
N PRO A 123 1.40 17.59 -17.81
CA PRO A 123 2.57 18.21 -18.39
C PRO A 123 2.15 19.37 -19.22
N ARG A 124 1.01 19.52 -19.19
CA ARG A 124 0.45 20.40 -19.44
C ARG A 124 0.66 21.38 -19.29
N SER A 125 0.86 21.08 -18.98
CA SER A 125 1.21 21.85 -18.74
C SER A 125 1.37 21.62 -18.51
#